data_b42ce7a52ea5f2b5db5ffb742bbf31dc
#
_entry.id   b42ce7a52ea5f2b5db5ffb742bbf31dc
#
_cell.length_a   1.000
_cell.length_b   1.000
_cell.length_c   1.000
_cell.angle_alpha   90.00
_cell.angle_beta   90.00
_cell.angle_gamma   90.00
#
_symmetry.space_group_name_H-M   'P 1'
#
loop_
_entity.id
_entity.type
_entity.pdbx_description
1 polymer ?
#
loop_
_entity_poly.entity_id
_entity_poly.type
_entity_poly.pdbx_seq_one_letter_code
_entity_poly.pdbx_strand_id
1 'polypeptide(L)' 'MVGESFNIRSFAEPPEKARRMFQAVIELIQDNADLSTIKVSDITTRAGIGKGTAYEYFSSKEEILTLALL' A
#
# COMPACT_ATOMS: atom_id res chain seq x y z
N MET A 1 10.47 -14.72 23.27
CA MET A 1 10.38 -14.51 22.61
C MET A 1 9.53 -13.86 22.25
N VAL A 2 9.35 -13.46 22.25
CA VAL A 2 8.45 -12.90 22.12
C VAL A 2 8.50 -11.78 21.26
N GLY A 3 9.34 -10.92 21.30
CA GLY A 3 9.40 -9.82 20.43
C GLY A 3 9.44 -10.23 19.01
N GLU A 4 10.08 -11.26 18.77
CA GLU A 4 10.22 -11.68 17.41
C GLU A 4 8.91 -12.09 16.84
N SER A 5 8.06 -12.66 17.59
CA SER A 5 6.82 -13.07 17.02
C SER A 5 6.03 -11.89 16.55
N PHE A 6 6.05 -10.82 17.28
CA PHE A 6 5.23 -9.72 16.84
C PHE A 6 5.84 -9.01 15.64
N ASN A 7 7.13 -9.08 15.46
CA ASN A 7 7.75 -8.54 14.27
C ASN A 7 7.31 -9.30 13.02
N ILE A 8 7.28 -10.60 13.12
CA ILE A 8 6.85 -11.42 12.00
C ILE A 8 5.40 -11.10 11.67
N ARG A 9 4.59 -10.93 12.70
CA ARG A 9 3.19 -10.63 12.48
C ARG A 9 3.01 -9.28 11.78
N SER A 10 3.81 -8.30 12.10
CA SER A 10 3.73 -7.02 11.45
C SER A 10 3.97 -7.12 9.96
N PHE A 11 4.90 -7.96 9.55
CA PHE A 11 5.14 -8.15 8.13
C PHE A 11 4.02 -8.95 7.48
N ALA A 12 3.53 -9.97 8.15
CA ALA A 12 2.53 -10.85 7.58
C ALA A 12 1.15 -10.21 7.53
N GLU A 13 0.88 -9.30 8.46
CA GLU A 13 -0.45 -8.73 8.60
C GLU A 13 -0.38 -7.22 8.68
N PRO A 14 -0.19 -6.55 7.55
CA PRO A 14 -0.15 -5.09 7.55
C PRO A 14 -1.50 -4.52 7.98
N PRO A 15 -1.53 -3.27 8.45
CA PRO A 15 -2.79 -2.63 8.79
C PRO A 15 -3.77 -2.69 7.62
N GLU A 16 -5.05 -2.72 7.93
CA GLU A 16 -6.04 -2.91 6.89
C GLU A 16 -5.98 -1.81 5.84
N LYS A 17 -5.75 -0.57 6.23
CA LYS A 17 -5.70 0.51 5.24
C LYS A 17 -4.50 0.37 4.32
N ALA A 18 -3.37 -0.09 4.87
CA ALA A 18 -2.21 -0.37 4.03
C ALA A 18 -2.51 -1.49 3.06
N ARG A 19 -3.18 -2.53 3.53
CA ARG A 19 -3.55 -3.65 2.68
C ARG A 19 -4.48 -3.21 1.55
N ARG A 20 -5.42 -2.32 1.85
CA ARG A 20 -6.32 -1.80 0.83
C ARG A 20 -5.56 -1.01 -0.23
N MET A 21 -4.52 -0.30 0.17
CA MET A 21 -3.68 0.42 -0.79
C MET A 21 -2.90 -0.56 -1.66
N PHE A 22 -2.36 -1.62 -1.08
CA PHE A 22 -1.66 -2.63 -1.86
C PHE A 22 -2.60 -3.29 -2.87
N GLN A 23 -3.81 -3.60 -2.42
CA GLN A 23 -4.80 -4.19 -3.31
C GLN A 23 -5.16 -3.22 -4.43
N ALA A 24 -5.26 -1.93 -4.13
CA ALA A 24 -5.54 -0.92 -5.15
C ALA A 24 -4.45 -0.88 -6.20
N VAL A 25 -3.18 -0.99 -5.79
CA VAL A 25 -2.08 -1.03 -6.74
C VAL A 25 -2.22 -2.22 -7.67
N ILE A 26 -2.49 -3.39 -7.10
CA ILE A 26 -2.67 -4.60 -7.89
C ILE A 26 -3.80 -4.42 -8.91
N GLU A 27 -4.91 -3.85 -8.47
CA GLU A 27 -6.05 -3.63 -9.36
C GLU A 27 -5.72 -2.66 -10.48
N LEU A 28 -4.96 -1.61 -10.16
CA LEU A 28 -4.57 -0.66 -11.19
C LEU A 28 -3.66 -1.32 -12.22
N ILE A 29 -2.78 -2.20 -11.78
CA ILE A 29 -1.93 -2.95 -12.70
C ILE A 29 -2.79 -3.85 -13.59
N GLN A 30 -3.78 -4.50 -13.00
CA GLN A 30 -4.68 -5.36 -13.77
C GLN A 30 -5.47 -4.56 -14.79
N ASP A 31 -5.71 -3.28 -14.53
CA ASP A 31 -6.40 -2.40 -15.46
C ASP A 31 -5.43 -1.75 -16.45
N ASN A 32 -4.19 -2.23 -16.51
CA ASN A 32 -3.17 -1.74 -17.44
C ASN A 32 -2.69 -0.33 -17.13
N ALA A 33 -2.78 0.11 -15.89
CA ALA A 33 -2.27 1.41 -15.52
C ALA A 33 -0.75 1.44 -15.62
N ASP A 34 -0.21 2.58 -16.01
CA ASP A 34 1.22 2.77 -16.12
C ASP A 34 1.76 3.21 -14.77
N LEU A 35 2.58 2.36 -14.15
CA LEU A 35 3.09 2.63 -12.81
C LEU A 35 3.92 3.91 -12.76
N SER A 36 4.54 4.30 -13.86
CA SER A 36 5.34 5.51 -13.87
C SER A 36 4.49 6.77 -13.81
N THR A 37 3.21 6.70 -14.21
CA THR A 37 2.33 7.87 -14.22
C THR A 37 1.27 7.82 -13.13
N ILE A 38 1.08 6.69 -12.48
CA ILE A 38 0.14 6.56 -11.38
C ILE A 38 0.50 7.54 -10.27
N LYS A 39 -0.50 8.11 -9.63
CA LYS A 39 -0.29 9.03 -8.50
C LYS A 39 -0.81 8.41 -7.23
N VAL A 40 -0.32 8.91 -6.08
CA VAL A 40 -0.83 8.46 -4.80
C VAL A 40 -2.34 8.66 -4.73
N SER A 41 -2.86 9.76 -5.31
CA SER A 41 -4.30 10.01 -5.30
C SER A 41 -5.07 8.95 -6.08
N ASP A 42 -4.48 8.38 -7.13
CA ASP A 42 -5.14 7.28 -7.85
C ASP A 42 -5.26 6.06 -6.96
N ILE A 43 -4.23 5.78 -6.20
CA ILE A 43 -4.21 4.62 -5.31
C ILE A 43 -5.21 4.83 -4.17
N THR A 44 -5.21 6.00 -3.54
CA THR A 44 -6.09 6.25 -2.41
C THR A 44 -7.54 6.29 -2.82
N THR A 45 -7.82 6.85 -3.99
CA THR A 45 -9.18 6.90 -4.50
C THR A 45 -9.71 5.49 -4.72
N ARG A 46 -8.92 4.64 -5.34
CA ARG A 46 -9.36 3.27 -5.57
C ARG A 46 -9.47 2.50 -4.25
N ALA A 47 -8.59 2.77 -3.31
CA ALA A 47 -8.61 2.08 -2.01
C ALA A 47 -9.72 2.59 -1.10
N GLY A 48 -10.29 3.75 -1.40
CA GLY A 48 -11.35 4.33 -0.57
C GLY A 48 -10.83 4.93 0.71
N ILE A 49 -9.62 5.46 0.71
CA ILE A 49 -9.05 6.09 1.89
C ILE A 49 -8.55 7.49 1.53
N GLY A 50 -8.36 8.32 2.55
CA GLY A 50 -7.90 9.68 2.36
C GLY A 50 -6.41 9.73 2.10
N LYS A 51 -5.99 10.76 1.36
CA LYS A 51 -4.59 10.93 1.04
C LYS A 51 -3.74 11.20 2.28
N GLY A 52 -4.30 11.96 3.24
CA GLY A 52 -3.59 12.18 4.50
C GLY A 52 -3.32 10.87 5.24
N THR A 53 -4.30 9.96 5.24
CA THR A 53 -4.12 8.67 5.87
C THR A 53 -3.03 7.88 5.17
N ALA A 54 -2.97 7.95 3.84
CA ALA A 54 -1.94 7.24 3.09
C ALA A 54 -0.55 7.69 3.52
N TYR A 55 -0.37 8.99 3.70
CA TYR A 55 0.94 9.51 4.09
C TYR A 55 1.30 9.23 5.55
N GLU A 56 0.35 8.75 6.34
CA GLU A 56 0.67 8.24 7.67
C GLU A 56 1.38 6.89 7.61
N TYR A 57 1.14 6.13 6.55
CA TYR A 57 1.73 4.80 6.41
C TYR A 57 2.94 4.78 5.48
N PHE A 58 2.96 5.65 4.50
CA PHE A 58 4.00 5.60 3.46
C PHE A 58 4.50 7.00 3.17
N SER A 59 5.78 7.13 2.91
CA SER A 59 6.35 8.45 2.65
C SER A 59 6.36 8.80 1.16
N SER A 60 6.14 7.84 0.27
CA SER A 60 6.17 8.15 -1.16
C SER A 60 5.40 7.09 -1.94
N LYS A 61 5.10 7.42 -3.20
CA LYS A 61 4.49 6.49 -4.12
C LYS A 61 5.38 5.27 -4.31
N GLU A 62 6.67 5.50 -4.43
CA GLU A 62 7.61 4.41 -4.69
C GLU A 62 7.61 3.40 -3.55
N GLU A 63 7.46 3.87 -2.33
CA GLU A 63 7.38 2.98 -1.20
C GLU A 63 6.14 2.10 -1.29
N ILE A 64 5.00 2.69 -1.64
CA ILE A 64 3.76 1.94 -1.78
C ILE A 64 3.90 0.87 -2.85
N LEU A 65 4.45 1.24 -4.00
CA LEU A 65 4.60 0.30 -5.10
C LEU A 65 5.55 -0.83 -4.74
N THR A 66 6.66 -0.50 -4.11
CA THR A 66 7.63 -1.50 -3.72
C THR A 66 7.02 -2.54 -2.78
N LEU A 67 6.31 -2.06 -1.77
CA LEU A 67 5.74 -2.98 -0.78
C LEU A 67 4.57 -3.76 -1.36
N ALA A 68 3.81 -3.17 -2.27
CA ALA A 68 2.69 -3.88 -2.89
C ALA A 68 3.15 -5.02 -3.78
N LEU A 69 4.34 -4.89 -4.38
CA LEU A 69 4.83 -5.86 -5.34
C LEU A 69 5.83 -6.84 -4.74
N LEU A 70 6.09 -6.75 -3.46
CA LEU A 70 6.88 -7.76 -2.80
C LEU A 70 6.06 -9.03 -2.63
#